data_bb4f17d91a04a9a9db4cbc98d322e1e7
#
_entry.id   bb4f17d91a04a9a9db4cbc98d322e1e7
#
_cell.length_a   1.000
_cell.length_b   1.000
_cell.length_c   1.000
_cell.angle_alpha   90.00
_cell.angle_beta   90.00
_cell.angle_gamma   90.00
#
_symmetry.space_group_name_H-M   'P 1'
#
loop_
_entity.id
_entity.type
_entity.pdbx_description
1 polymer ?
#
loop_
_entity_poly.entity_id
_entity_poly.type
_entity_poly.pdbx_seq_one_letter_code
_entity_poly.pdbx_strand_id
1 'polypeptide(L)'
;MSQFNEGYLNFDEYIRQGEPSQREKAGYWQTAIGLQAVDGLKVSSYLQNTACRHIEGDITIDEARELVNQYYITKTAHDANDDDKEEADRVSSNIVKVLSSPTFDFSTGGYQSVHRRVFEGVMKHAGEFRKYDITKKEWVLEGDTVLYLNWEDLRRAIDYDLEQERAYSYKGKSKDEMISHLTKFVSGLWQIHAFGEGNTRTTAVFTIQYLRSLGFDVNNDLFAKHSWYFRNALVRANYHNIAKGIDYTPIYLERFFRNLLFGEQWDLRNRYLHIHPTAEWSVQPNLNTPTRTRQEPDKYPTSTRQAQNSPHHPKQKYLLTEKGKERLEREDSKQFTK
;
A
#
# COMPACT_ATOMS: atom_id res chain seq x y z
N MET A 1 -32.65 10.99 -20.45
CA MET A 1 -32.01 11.35 -19.19
C MET A 1 -31.60 10.04 -18.51
N SER A 2 -30.36 9.59 -18.71
CA SER A 2 -29.85 8.35 -18.10
C SER A 2 -29.47 8.65 -16.65
N GLN A 3 -30.03 7.87 -15.74
CA GLN A 3 -29.64 7.86 -14.35
C GLN A 3 -28.16 7.47 -14.27
N PHE A 4 -27.28 8.41 -13.98
CA PHE A 4 -25.91 8.12 -13.61
C PHE A 4 -25.94 7.44 -12.24
N ASN A 5 -25.62 6.17 -12.23
CA ASN A 5 -25.40 5.38 -11.03
C ASN A 5 -24.21 6.00 -10.28
N GLU A 6 -24.40 6.46 -9.04
CA GLU A 6 -23.36 7.01 -8.14
C GLU A 6 -22.42 5.88 -7.66
N GLY A 7 -21.71 5.24 -8.55
CA GLY A 7 -20.80 4.18 -8.20
C GLY A 7 -19.73 4.02 -9.26
N TYR A 8 -18.49 4.35 -8.90
CA TYR A 8 -17.29 4.04 -9.67
C TYR A 8 -17.41 4.44 -11.16
N LEU A 9 -16.91 5.61 -11.52
CA LEU A 9 -16.48 5.84 -12.89
C LEU A 9 -15.37 4.83 -13.19
N ASN A 10 -15.76 3.81 -13.91
CA ASN A 10 -14.88 2.75 -14.31
C ASN A 10 -14.11 3.25 -15.54
N PHE A 11 -12.82 3.54 -15.37
CA PHE A 11 -11.94 3.88 -16.49
C PHE A 11 -11.63 2.66 -17.40
N ASP A 12 -12.33 1.53 -17.21
CA ASP A 12 -12.12 0.29 -17.97
C ASP A 12 -12.32 0.51 -19.48
N GLU A 13 -13.16 1.44 -19.89
CA GLU A 13 -13.34 1.75 -21.31
C GLU A 13 -12.08 2.36 -21.92
N TYR A 14 -11.44 3.31 -21.22
CA TYR A 14 -10.16 3.87 -21.63
C TYR A 14 -9.05 2.82 -21.66
N ILE A 15 -9.04 1.91 -20.70
CA ILE A 15 -8.03 0.83 -20.64
C ILE A 15 -8.22 -0.16 -21.78
N ARG A 16 -9.47 -0.47 -22.16
CA ARG A 16 -9.75 -1.42 -23.25
C ARG A 16 -9.61 -0.82 -24.65
N GLN A 17 -10.05 0.41 -24.86
CA GLN A 17 -10.25 1.02 -26.18
C GLN A 17 -9.48 2.31 -26.39
N GLY A 18 -8.94 2.93 -25.32
CA GLY A 18 -8.24 4.19 -25.41
C GLY A 18 -6.90 4.11 -26.17
N GLU A 19 -6.44 5.25 -26.61
CA GLU A 19 -5.07 5.42 -27.13
C GLU A 19 -4.02 5.01 -26.06
N PRO A 20 -2.80 4.64 -26.44
CA PRO A 20 -1.78 4.20 -25.47
C PRO A 20 -1.59 5.14 -24.29
N SER A 21 -1.55 6.46 -24.52
CA SER A 21 -1.42 7.47 -23.47
C SER A 21 -2.65 7.56 -22.57
N GLN A 22 -3.85 7.36 -23.10
CA GLN A 22 -5.09 7.33 -22.33
C GLN A 22 -5.14 6.08 -21.44
N ARG A 23 -4.76 4.92 -21.97
CA ARG A 23 -4.67 3.68 -21.18
C ARG A 23 -3.73 3.81 -20.01
N GLU A 24 -2.57 4.39 -20.24
CA GLU A 24 -1.55 4.60 -19.20
C GLU A 24 -2.08 5.53 -18.10
N LYS A 25 -2.60 6.71 -18.47
CA LYS A 25 -3.18 7.66 -17.52
C LYS A 25 -4.36 7.05 -16.76
N ALA A 26 -5.27 6.34 -17.43
CA ALA A 26 -6.40 5.66 -16.83
C ALA A 26 -5.94 4.62 -15.79
N GLY A 27 -4.90 3.85 -16.08
CA GLY A 27 -4.28 2.92 -15.15
C GLY A 27 -3.71 3.61 -13.91
N TYR A 28 -3.05 4.77 -14.06
CA TYR A 28 -2.57 5.55 -12.92
C TYR A 28 -3.73 6.05 -12.04
N TRP A 29 -4.80 6.57 -12.64
CA TRP A 29 -5.97 7.03 -11.90
C TRP A 29 -6.70 5.89 -11.19
N GLN A 30 -6.89 4.74 -11.84
CA GLN A 30 -7.50 3.57 -11.19
C GLN A 30 -6.69 3.13 -9.98
N THR A 31 -5.36 3.01 -10.13
CA THR A 31 -4.48 2.65 -9.02
C THR A 31 -4.56 3.67 -7.89
N ALA A 32 -4.47 4.96 -8.21
CA ALA A 32 -4.47 6.04 -7.24
C ALA A 32 -5.78 6.12 -6.43
N ILE A 33 -6.92 6.02 -7.12
CA ILE A 33 -8.25 6.04 -6.52
C ILE A 33 -8.48 4.77 -5.68
N GLY A 34 -8.11 3.60 -6.22
CA GLY A 34 -8.28 2.34 -5.52
C GLY A 34 -7.45 2.24 -4.24
N LEU A 35 -6.27 2.85 -4.21
CA LEU A 35 -5.42 2.89 -3.01
C LEU A 35 -6.04 3.70 -1.85
N GLN A 36 -7.03 4.57 -2.10
CA GLN A 36 -7.71 5.27 -1.01
C GLN A 36 -8.54 4.32 -0.13
N ALA A 37 -9.00 3.19 -0.70
CA ALA A 37 -9.77 2.20 0.04
C ALA A 37 -9.00 1.55 1.21
N VAL A 38 -7.64 1.59 1.24
CA VAL A 38 -6.86 1.05 2.38
C VAL A 38 -7.11 1.80 3.69
N ASP A 39 -7.56 3.05 3.59
CA ASP A 39 -7.92 3.89 4.73
C ASP A 39 -9.44 4.18 4.77
N GLY A 40 -10.24 3.44 3.98
CA GLY A 40 -11.70 3.57 3.91
C GLY A 40 -12.18 4.85 3.21
N LEU A 41 -11.30 5.55 2.52
CA LEU A 41 -11.60 6.82 1.87
C LEU A 41 -12.23 6.61 0.47
N LYS A 42 -13.05 7.59 0.07
CA LYS A 42 -13.69 7.63 -1.26
C LYS A 42 -13.48 8.99 -1.90
N VAL A 43 -13.17 8.96 -3.19
CA VAL A 43 -13.01 10.20 -3.98
C VAL A 43 -14.34 10.85 -4.32
N SER A 44 -14.30 12.16 -4.58
CA SER A 44 -15.45 12.93 -5.03
C SER A 44 -15.75 12.70 -6.52
N SER A 45 -16.98 13.04 -6.94
CA SER A 45 -17.34 13.12 -8.37
C SER A 45 -16.57 14.22 -9.11
N TYR A 46 -16.15 15.27 -8.40
CA TYR A 46 -15.32 16.33 -8.98
C TYR A 46 -13.95 15.79 -9.41
N LEU A 47 -13.28 15.01 -8.56
CA LEU A 47 -12.03 14.36 -8.95
C LEU A 47 -12.21 13.43 -10.14
N GLN A 48 -13.27 12.63 -10.15
CA GLN A 48 -13.55 11.69 -11.26
C GLN A 48 -13.67 12.42 -12.60
N ASN A 49 -14.41 13.54 -12.64
CA ASN A 49 -14.51 14.37 -13.83
C ASN A 49 -13.17 15.02 -14.22
N THR A 50 -12.39 15.46 -13.24
CA THR A 50 -11.05 16.02 -13.46
C THR A 50 -10.09 14.97 -14.02
N ALA A 51 -10.18 13.73 -13.52
CA ALA A 51 -9.41 12.59 -14.02
C ALA A 51 -9.74 12.28 -15.50
N CYS A 52 -11.03 12.28 -15.88
CA CYS A 52 -11.42 12.12 -17.28
C CYS A 52 -10.79 13.18 -18.19
N ARG A 53 -10.83 14.45 -17.80
CA ARG A 53 -10.20 15.54 -18.57
C ARG A 53 -8.68 15.34 -18.73
N HIS A 54 -8.00 14.86 -17.69
CA HIS A 54 -6.58 14.53 -17.79
C HIS A 54 -6.32 13.32 -18.69
N ILE A 55 -7.16 12.28 -18.62
CA ILE A 55 -7.06 11.10 -19.49
C ILE A 55 -7.24 11.49 -20.96
N GLU A 56 -8.25 12.31 -21.26
CA GLU A 56 -8.53 12.82 -22.61
C GLU A 56 -7.42 13.75 -23.14
N GLY A 57 -6.59 14.31 -22.25
CA GLY A 57 -5.52 15.23 -22.63
C GLY A 57 -5.91 16.70 -22.65
N ASP A 58 -7.10 17.04 -22.16
CA ASP A 58 -7.58 18.43 -22.05
C ASP A 58 -6.77 19.24 -21.04
N ILE A 59 -6.24 18.56 -20.02
CA ILE A 59 -5.42 19.16 -18.96
C ILE A 59 -4.22 18.26 -18.63
N THR A 60 -3.17 18.86 -18.13
CA THR A 60 -2.01 18.18 -17.56
C THR A 60 -2.30 17.67 -16.15
N ILE A 61 -1.44 16.80 -15.60
CA ILE A 61 -1.60 16.35 -14.22
C ILE A 61 -1.39 17.50 -13.21
N ASP A 62 -0.56 18.48 -13.53
CA ASP A 62 -0.34 19.64 -12.66
C ASP A 62 -1.57 20.55 -12.64
N GLU A 63 -2.21 20.76 -13.79
CA GLU A 63 -3.49 21.48 -13.85
C GLU A 63 -4.60 20.71 -13.13
N ALA A 64 -4.66 19.38 -13.27
CA ALA A 64 -5.61 18.56 -12.52
C ALA A 64 -5.45 18.71 -10.99
N ARG A 65 -4.21 18.69 -10.49
CA ARG A 65 -3.91 18.91 -9.07
C ARG A 65 -4.30 20.30 -8.61
N GLU A 66 -4.02 21.32 -9.41
CA GLU A 66 -4.41 22.69 -9.08
C GLU A 66 -5.93 22.87 -9.07
N LEU A 67 -6.65 22.28 -10.01
CA LEU A 67 -8.12 22.28 -10.01
C LEU A 67 -8.71 21.63 -8.73
N VAL A 68 -8.15 20.50 -8.31
CA VAL A 68 -8.55 19.85 -7.05
C VAL A 68 -8.26 20.77 -5.84
N ASN A 69 -7.09 21.40 -5.80
CA ASN A 69 -6.73 22.34 -4.74
C ASN A 69 -7.72 23.52 -4.67
N GLN A 70 -7.98 24.15 -5.81
CA GLN A 70 -8.89 25.31 -5.90
C GLN A 70 -10.33 24.93 -5.53
N TYR A 71 -10.79 23.73 -5.93
CA TYR A 71 -12.12 23.25 -5.56
C TYR A 71 -12.33 23.24 -4.04
N TYR A 72 -11.37 22.73 -3.27
CA TYR A 72 -11.50 22.66 -1.82
C TYR A 72 -11.24 24.00 -1.11
N ILE A 73 -10.41 24.88 -1.66
CA ILE A 73 -10.21 26.24 -1.15
C ILE A 73 -11.48 27.10 -1.33
N THR A 74 -12.19 26.93 -2.44
CA THR A 74 -13.36 27.77 -2.79
C THR A 74 -14.68 27.19 -2.30
N LYS A 75 -14.70 25.95 -1.82
CA LYS A 75 -15.89 25.27 -1.34
C LYS A 75 -16.41 25.93 -0.07
N THR A 76 -17.58 26.56 -0.16
CA THR A 76 -18.19 27.33 0.94
C THR A 76 -19.08 26.49 1.87
N ALA A 77 -19.55 25.32 1.42
CA ALA A 77 -20.37 24.41 2.21
C ALA A 77 -19.59 23.12 2.47
N HIS A 78 -19.34 22.78 3.72
CA HIS A 78 -18.65 21.57 4.14
C HIS A 78 -19.65 20.56 4.73
N ASP A 79 -19.65 19.34 4.17
CA ASP A 79 -20.34 18.18 4.71
C ASP A 79 -19.44 17.43 5.69
N ALA A 80 -20.01 16.63 6.59
CA ALA A 80 -19.27 15.85 7.60
C ALA A 80 -18.21 14.88 7.03
N ASN A 81 -18.28 14.56 5.75
CA ASN A 81 -17.33 13.67 5.04
C ASN A 81 -16.40 14.41 4.07
N ASP A 82 -16.38 15.74 4.11
CA ASP A 82 -15.60 16.52 3.13
C ASP A 82 -14.10 16.41 3.37
N ASP A 83 -13.65 16.35 4.61
CA ASP A 83 -12.23 16.17 4.94
C ASP A 83 -11.69 14.84 4.37
N ASP A 84 -12.46 13.75 4.48
CA ASP A 84 -12.11 12.44 3.94
C ASP A 84 -12.06 12.45 2.40
N LYS A 85 -13.00 13.16 1.76
CA LYS A 85 -13.00 13.33 0.30
C LYS A 85 -11.85 14.21 -0.18
N GLU A 86 -11.56 15.30 0.54
CA GLU A 86 -10.44 16.18 0.24
C GLU A 86 -9.11 15.43 0.30
N GLU A 87 -8.89 14.65 1.36
CA GLU A 87 -7.70 13.81 1.48
C GLU A 87 -7.62 12.84 0.29
N ALA A 88 -8.71 12.10 0.02
CA ALA A 88 -8.75 11.12 -1.06
C ALA A 88 -8.44 11.74 -2.43
N ASP A 89 -9.01 12.90 -2.74
CA ASP A 89 -8.85 13.58 -4.01
C ASP A 89 -7.43 14.13 -4.20
N ARG A 90 -6.90 14.83 -3.18
CA ARG A 90 -5.53 15.36 -3.21
C ARG A 90 -4.49 14.24 -3.31
N VAL A 91 -4.62 13.20 -2.47
CA VAL A 91 -3.71 12.06 -2.48
C VAL A 91 -3.78 11.30 -3.80
N SER A 92 -4.98 11.09 -4.38
CA SER A 92 -5.11 10.42 -5.68
C SER A 92 -4.40 11.20 -6.79
N SER A 93 -4.61 12.51 -6.90
CA SER A 93 -3.93 13.33 -7.90
C SER A 93 -2.41 13.35 -7.71
N ASN A 94 -1.94 13.38 -6.46
CA ASN A 94 -0.52 13.29 -6.12
C ASN A 94 0.08 11.93 -6.52
N ILE A 95 -0.62 10.81 -6.25
CA ILE A 95 -0.17 9.46 -6.65
C ILE A 95 -0.06 9.38 -8.17
N VAL A 96 -1.03 9.90 -8.93
CA VAL A 96 -0.93 9.93 -10.40
C VAL A 96 0.33 10.67 -10.85
N LYS A 97 0.62 11.85 -10.27
CA LYS A 97 1.86 12.59 -10.58
C LYS A 97 3.12 11.80 -10.23
N VAL A 98 3.12 11.05 -9.12
CA VAL A 98 4.26 10.20 -8.75
C VAL A 98 4.41 9.04 -9.73
N LEU A 99 3.34 8.34 -10.08
CA LEU A 99 3.37 7.18 -10.97
C LEU A 99 3.69 7.53 -12.43
N SER A 100 3.34 8.74 -12.87
CA SER A 100 3.69 9.25 -14.22
C SER A 100 5.11 9.81 -14.31
N SER A 101 5.83 9.94 -13.18
CA SER A 101 7.21 10.42 -13.17
C SER A 101 8.17 9.32 -13.64
N PRO A 102 9.08 9.60 -14.59
CA PRO A 102 10.08 8.63 -15.03
C PRO A 102 11.21 8.43 -14.01
N THR A 103 11.30 9.32 -13.00
CA THR A 103 12.37 9.27 -12.00
C THR A 103 11.96 8.47 -10.78
N PHE A 104 12.79 7.49 -10.45
CA PHE A 104 12.66 6.69 -9.24
C PHE A 104 14.01 6.60 -8.52
N ASP A 105 14.01 6.85 -7.22
CA ASP A 105 15.18 6.70 -6.36
C ASP A 105 14.97 5.55 -5.38
N PHE A 106 15.72 4.46 -5.59
CA PHE A 106 15.70 3.29 -4.73
C PHE A 106 16.64 3.50 -3.53
N SER A 107 16.24 4.40 -2.63
CA SER A 107 16.96 4.75 -1.41
C SER A 107 15.98 5.11 -0.28
N THR A 108 16.50 5.23 0.93
CA THR A 108 15.74 5.74 2.09
C THR A 108 15.23 7.16 1.82
N GLY A 109 16.04 8.01 1.17
CA GLY A 109 15.60 9.33 0.72
C GLY A 109 14.50 9.27 -0.33
N GLY A 110 14.59 8.32 -1.27
CA GLY A 110 13.56 8.03 -2.26
C GLY A 110 12.24 7.57 -1.61
N TYR A 111 12.31 6.67 -0.63
CA TYR A 111 11.12 6.22 0.12
C TYR A 111 10.44 7.37 0.87
N GLN A 112 11.23 8.25 1.53
CA GLN A 112 10.72 9.48 2.14
C GLN A 112 10.14 10.45 1.10
N SER A 113 10.77 10.56 -0.07
CA SER A 113 10.30 11.41 -1.17
C SER A 113 8.97 10.93 -1.74
N VAL A 114 8.76 9.60 -1.88
CA VAL A 114 7.46 9.05 -2.28
C VAL A 114 6.38 9.46 -1.28
N HIS A 115 6.60 9.25 0.02
CA HIS A 115 5.63 9.68 1.05
C HIS A 115 5.36 11.20 0.98
N ARG A 116 6.42 12.02 0.87
CA ARG A 116 6.27 13.49 0.79
C ARG A 116 5.42 13.89 -0.39
N ARG A 117 5.71 13.35 -1.58
CA ARG A 117 4.98 13.68 -2.82
C ARG A 117 3.54 13.17 -2.82
N VAL A 118 3.30 11.99 -2.26
CA VAL A 118 1.95 11.41 -2.15
C VAL A 118 1.06 12.22 -1.21
N PHE A 119 1.61 12.73 -0.10
CA PHE A 119 0.84 13.44 0.93
C PHE A 119 1.09 14.96 0.96
N GLU A 120 1.69 15.50 -0.11
CA GLU A 120 1.88 16.94 -0.27
C GLU A 120 0.55 17.69 -0.20
N GLY A 121 0.50 18.74 0.66
CA GLY A 121 -0.72 19.53 0.86
C GLY A 121 -1.82 18.85 1.69
N VAL A 122 -1.56 17.63 2.20
CA VAL A 122 -2.52 16.87 3.02
C VAL A 122 -1.98 16.66 4.43
N MET A 123 -0.75 16.18 4.54
CA MET A 123 -0.12 15.90 5.84
C MET A 123 0.99 16.92 6.13
N LYS A 124 0.93 17.56 7.30
CA LYS A 124 1.93 18.54 7.75
C LYS A 124 3.35 17.97 7.78
N HIS A 125 3.50 16.70 8.13
CA HIS A 125 4.77 15.99 8.26
C HIS A 125 5.02 15.00 7.11
N ALA A 126 4.53 15.32 5.90
CA ALA A 126 4.73 14.48 4.73
C ALA A 126 6.24 14.27 4.45
N GLY A 127 6.67 13.01 4.38
CA GLY A 127 8.06 12.60 4.17
C GLY A 127 8.93 12.60 5.43
N GLU A 128 8.38 12.90 6.61
CA GLU A 128 9.11 12.81 7.87
C GLU A 128 8.85 11.47 8.55
N PHE A 129 9.90 10.81 9.02
CA PHE A 129 9.74 9.63 9.85
C PHE A 129 9.13 10.00 11.20
N ARG A 130 8.26 9.12 11.71
CA ARG A 130 7.70 9.28 13.04
C ARG A 130 8.78 9.29 14.12
N LYS A 131 8.50 9.97 15.23
CA LYS A 131 9.38 10.10 16.40
C LYS A 131 8.75 9.49 17.65
N TYR A 132 7.88 8.50 17.46
CA TYR A 132 7.14 7.81 18.52
C TYR A 132 6.77 6.40 18.06
N ASP A 133 6.55 5.51 19.01
CA ASP A 133 6.06 4.17 18.71
C ASP A 133 4.57 4.16 18.46
N ILE A 134 4.13 3.28 17.58
CA ILE A 134 2.73 3.19 17.17
C ILE A 134 2.19 1.77 17.37
N THR A 135 0.89 1.72 17.60
CA THR A 135 0.11 0.49 17.66
C THR A 135 -1.19 0.72 16.90
N LYS A 136 -1.58 -0.22 16.06
CA LYS A 136 -2.82 -0.16 15.27
C LYS A 136 -3.64 -1.43 15.47
N LYS A 137 -4.93 -1.29 15.75
CA LYS A 137 -5.85 -2.41 15.76
C LYS A 137 -6.15 -2.85 14.34
N GLU A 138 -5.94 -4.13 14.06
CA GLU A 138 -6.11 -4.69 12.72
C GLU A 138 -7.37 -5.53 12.64
N TRP A 139 -8.22 -5.24 11.65
CA TRP A 139 -9.51 -5.91 11.47
C TRP A 139 -9.36 -7.43 11.27
N VAL A 140 -8.43 -7.87 10.44
CA VAL A 140 -8.19 -9.31 10.17
C VAL A 140 -7.57 -10.04 11.37
N LEU A 141 -7.11 -9.30 12.39
CA LEU A 141 -6.56 -9.82 13.64
C LEU A 141 -7.54 -9.68 14.81
N GLU A 142 -8.82 -9.43 14.54
CA GLU A 142 -9.85 -9.22 15.59
C GLU A 142 -9.48 -8.11 16.58
N GLY A 143 -8.81 -7.06 16.09
CA GLY A 143 -8.38 -5.93 16.89
C GLY A 143 -7.02 -6.09 17.57
N ASP A 144 -6.32 -7.21 17.33
CA ASP A 144 -4.90 -7.35 17.70
C ASP A 144 -4.02 -6.52 16.75
N THR A 145 -2.72 -6.44 17.00
CA THR A 145 -1.78 -5.56 16.31
C THR A 145 -0.57 -6.30 15.75
N VAL A 146 -0.01 -5.78 14.68
CA VAL A 146 1.35 -6.14 14.24
C VAL A 146 2.36 -5.40 15.13
N LEU A 147 3.47 -6.04 15.43
CA LEU A 147 4.61 -5.39 16.09
C LEU A 147 5.36 -4.54 15.07
N TYR A 148 5.20 -3.23 15.15
CA TYR A 148 5.94 -2.27 14.33
C TYR A 148 7.30 -1.96 14.95
N LEU A 149 8.24 -1.51 14.10
CA LEU A 149 9.60 -1.21 14.56
C LEU A 149 9.61 -0.01 15.53
N ASN A 150 10.57 -0.01 16.48
CA ASN A 150 10.83 1.15 17.32
C ASN A 150 11.25 2.36 16.47
N TRP A 151 10.76 3.55 16.82
CA TRP A 151 11.00 4.76 16.04
C TRP A 151 12.47 5.17 15.93
N GLU A 152 13.31 4.82 16.91
CA GLU A 152 14.76 5.11 16.91
C GLU A 152 15.52 4.35 15.81
N ASP A 153 14.98 3.19 15.38
CA ASP A 153 15.63 2.28 14.44
C ASP A 153 15.15 2.41 12.99
N LEU A 154 14.17 3.27 12.70
CA LEU A 154 13.49 3.33 11.41
C LEU A 154 14.44 3.50 10.23
N ARG A 155 15.32 4.50 10.28
CA ARG A 155 16.26 4.79 9.19
C ARG A 155 17.21 3.62 8.95
N ARG A 156 17.80 3.09 10.02
CA ARG A 156 18.74 1.97 9.94
C ARG A 156 18.11 0.73 9.32
N ALA A 157 16.88 0.42 9.71
CA ALA A 157 16.17 -0.74 9.17
C ALA A 157 15.83 -0.57 7.69
N ILE A 158 15.37 0.61 7.28
CA ILE A 158 15.08 0.88 5.86
C ILE A 158 16.38 0.80 5.04
N ASP A 159 17.45 1.45 5.49
CA ASP A 159 18.75 1.39 4.80
C ASP A 159 19.21 -0.06 4.63
N TYR A 160 19.09 -0.88 5.69
CA TYR A 160 19.43 -2.29 5.65
C TYR A 160 18.58 -3.08 4.66
N ASP A 161 17.24 -2.95 4.70
CA ASP A 161 16.34 -3.71 3.82
C ASP A 161 16.57 -3.32 2.35
N LEU A 162 16.77 -2.03 2.05
CA LEU A 162 17.07 -1.56 0.70
C LEU A 162 18.45 -2.03 0.20
N GLU A 163 19.47 -2.12 1.07
CA GLU A 163 20.78 -2.66 0.72
C GLU A 163 20.70 -4.16 0.41
N GLN A 164 19.97 -4.95 1.22
CA GLN A 164 19.76 -6.37 0.97
C GLN A 164 19.02 -6.59 -0.36
N GLU A 165 17.99 -5.80 -0.63
CA GLU A 165 17.25 -5.88 -1.88
C GLU A 165 18.10 -5.49 -3.09
N ARG A 166 18.92 -4.45 -2.99
CA ARG A 166 19.86 -4.04 -4.05
C ARG A 166 20.91 -5.12 -4.36
N ALA A 167 21.31 -5.89 -3.36
CA ALA A 167 22.25 -6.99 -3.51
C ALA A 167 21.61 -8.26 -4.12
N TYR A 168 20.28 -8.34 -4.15
CA TYR A 168 19.56 -9.48 -4.71
C TYR A 168 19.42 -9.39 -6.22
N SER A 169 19.62 -10.49 -6.93
CA SER A 169 19.43 -10.59 -8.38
C SER A 169 18.24 -11.46 -8.71
N TYR A 170 17.26 -10.89 -9.40
CA TYR A 170 16.11 -11.63 -9.93
C TYR A 170 16.45 -12.47 -11.16
N LYS A 171 17.59 -12.19 -11.83
CA LYS A 171 18.02 -12.89 -13.04
C LYS A 171 18.30 -14.37 -12.76
N GLY A 172 17.63 -15.24 -13.51
CA GLY A 172 17.81 -16.69 -13.40
C GLY A 172 17.07 -17.34 -12.23
N LYS A 173 16.28 -16.57 -11.49
CA LYS A 173 15.43 -17.10 -10.42
C LYS A 173 14.13 -17.68 -10.96
N SER A 174 13.62 -18.72 -10.30
CA SER A 174 12.29 -19.25 -10.53
C SER A 174 11.22 -18.24 -10.10
N LYS A 175 9.99 -18.39 -10.61
CA LYS A 175 8.84 -17.57 -10.17
C LYS A 175 8.65 -17.63 -8.65
N ASP A 176 8.77 -18.81 -8.06
CA ASP A 176 8.57 -19.02 -6.63
C ASP A 176 9.63 -18.30 -5.79
N GLU A 177 10.92 -18.39 -6.20
CA GLU A 177 11.99 -17.64 -5.54
C GLU A 177 11.78 -16.12 -5.64
N MET A 178 11.40 -15.61 -6.83
CA MET A 178 11.13 -14.18 -7.04
C MET A 178 9.98 -13.70 -6.16
N ILE A 179 8.87 -14.44 -6.13
CA ILE A 179 7.69 -14.08 -5.34
C ILE A 179 7.99 -14.12 -3.85
N SER A 180 8.62 -15.19 -3.36
CA SER A 180 8.94 -15.32 -1.95
C SER A 180 9.90 -14.21 -1.49
N HIS A 181 10.92 -13.88 -2.29
CA HIS A 181 11.84 -12.80 -1.98
C HIS A 181 11.16 -11.43 -1.99
N LEU A 182 10.40 -11.10 -3.04
CA LEU A 182 9.65 -9.85 -3.15
C LEU A 182 8.65 -9.68 -2.00
N THR A 183 7.93 -10.76 -1.66
CA THR A 183 6.99 -10.77 -0.53
C THR A 183 7.69 -10.42 0.77
N LYS A 184 8.84 -11.04 1.04
CA LYS A 184 9.64 -10.75 2.23
C LYS A 184 10.12 -9.31 2.26
N PHE A 185 10.65 -8.79 1.16
CA PHE A 185 11.12 -7.41 1.07
C PHE A 185 10.00 -6.41 1.31
N VAL A 186 8.88 -6.52 0.56
CA VAL A 186 7.78 -5.55 0.65
C VAL A 186 7.08 -5.62 2.02
N SER A 187 6.89 -6.83 2.58
CA SER A 187 6.28 -6.96 3.90
C SER A 187 7.19 -6.43 5.01
N GLY A 188 8.50 -6.64 4.93
CA GLY A 188 9.48 -6.09 5.87
C GLY A 188 9.50 -4.56 5.84
N LEU A 189 9.60 -3.98 4.66
CA LEU A 189 9.56 -2.52 4.47
C LEU A 189 8.27 -1.91 5.03
N TRP A 190 7.13 -2.56 4.82
CA TRP A 190 5.86 -2.10 5.40
C TRP A 190 5.82 -2.25 6.93
N GLN A 191 6.38 -3.33 7.50
CA GLN A 191 6.40 -3.57 8.94
C GLN A 191 7.21 -2.52 9.71
N ILE A 192 8.26 -1.97 9.10
CA ILE A 192 9.01 -0.83 9.68
C ILE A 192 8.05 0.30 10.04
N HIS A 193 7.01 0.52 9.23
CA HIS A 193 5.94 1.48 9.45
C HIS A 193 6.47 2.87 9.80
N ALA A 194 7.30 3.39 8.90
CA ALA A 194 8.19 4.53 9.15
C ALA A 194 7.48 5.87 9.37
N PHE A 195 6.25 6.02 8.90
CA PHE A 195 5.48 7.26 8.97
C PHE A 195 4.34 7.15 9.99
N GLY A 196 3.84 8.28 10.48
CA GLY A 196 2.68 8.30 11.36
C GLY A 196 1.43 7.75 10.70
N GLU A 197 1.22 8.08 9.43
CA GLU A 197 0.11 7.62 8.59
C GLU A 197 0.58 7.37 7.15
N GLY A 198 -0.30 6.80 6.30
CA GLY A 198 -0.04 6.63 4.86
C GLY A 198 0.97 5.54 4.49
N ASN A 199 1.42 4.70 5.44
CA ASN A 199 2.46 3.70 5.20
C ASN A 199 2.08 2.71 4.09
N THR A 200 0.84 2.21 4.06
CA THR A 200 0.41 1.24 3.04
C THR A 200 0.37 1.87 1.65
N ARG A 201 -0.17 3.08 1.51
CA ARG A 201 -0.21 3.81 0.23
C ARG A 201 1.21 4.10 -0.28
N THR A 202 2.10 4.54 0.62
CA THR A 202 3.52 4.77 0.30
C THR A 202 4.22 3.49 -0.15
N THR A 203 4.06 2.40 0.60
CA THR A 203 4.67 1.10 0.26
C THR A 203 4.16 0.61 -1.08
N ALA A 204 2.85 0.72 -1.37
CA ALA A 204 2.28 0.34 -2.66
C ALA A 204 2.89 1.14 -3.82
N VAL A 205 2.91 2.49 -3.71
CA VAL A 205 3.46 3.37 -4.76
C VAL A 205 4.96 3.13 -4.96
N PHE A 206 5.72 2.99 -3.88
CA PHE A 206 7.15 2.67 -3.95
C PHE A 206 7.39 1.32 -4.62
N THR A 207 6.61 0.29 -4.25
CA THR A 207 6.70 -1.05 -4.85
C THR A 207 6.38 -1.03 -6.34
N ILE A 208 5.34 -0.29 -6.77
CA ILE A 208 5.01 -0.15 -8.20
C ILE A 208 6.18 0.48 -8.97
N GLN A 209 6.75 1.58 -8.48
CA GLN A 209 7.90 2.23 -9.12
C GLN A 209 9.13 1.31 -9.14
N TYR A 210 9.39 0.62 -8.04
CA TYR A 210 10.49 -0.35 -7.94
C TYR A 210 10.35 -1.47 -8.97
N LEU A 211 9.19 -2.12 -9.03
CA LEU A 211 8.94 -3.20 -9.99
C LEU A 211 9.07 -2.73 -11.44
N ARG A 212 8.58 -1.54 -11.76
CA ARG A 212 8.78 -0.93 -13.09
C ARG A 212 10.25 -0.68 -13.39
N SER A 213 11.04 -0.24 -12.41
CA SER A 213 12.48 -0.04 -12.58
C SER A 213 13.24 -1.34 -12.85
N LEU A 214 12.70 -2.48 -12.41
CA LEU A 214 13.20 -3.82 -12.72
C LEU A 214 12.68 -4.36 -14.07
N GLY A 215 11.81 -3.62 -14.77
CA GLY A 215 11.25 -4.01 -16.06
C GLY A 215 10.00 -4.88 -15.99
N PHE A 216 9.37 -5.01 -14.81
CA PHE A 216 8.08 -5.68 -14.70
C PHE A 216 6.95 -4.80 -15.21
N ASP A 217 6.00 -5.42 -15.92
CA ASP A 217 4.74 -4.77 -16.25
C ASP A 217 3.80 -4.83 -15.04
N VAL A 218 3.54 -3.66 -14.45
CA VAL A 218 2.63 -3.49 -13.31
C VAL A 218 1.49 -2.51 -13.65
N ASN A 219 1.05 -2.56 -14.89
CA ASN A 219 -0.03 -1.71 -15.41
C ASN A 219 -1.43 -2.33 -15.26
N ASN A 220 -1.54 -3.42 -14.51
CA ASN A 220 -2.83 -4.01 -14.19
C ASN A 220 -3.53 -3.26 -13.04
N ASP A 221 -4.83 -3.41 -12.96
CA ASP A 221 -5.70 -2.74 -12.00
C ASP A 221 -5.76 -3.43 -10.62
N LEU A 222 -4.80 -4.31 -10.34
CA LEU A 222 -4.85 -5.15 -9.13
C LEU A 222 -4.82 -4.33 -7.83
N PHE A 223 -3.98 -3.29 -7.79
CA PHE A 223 -3.98 -2.36 -6.65
C PHE A 223 -5.30 -1.56 -6.56
N ALA A 224 -5.94 -1.28 -7.69
CA ALA A 224 -7.24 -0.61 -7.70
C ALA A 224 -8.34 -1.48 -7.10
N LYS A 225 -8.40 -2.75 -7.50
CA LYS A 225 -9.48 -3.68 -7.11
C LYS A 225 -9.23 -4.35 -5.76
N HIS A 226 -7.97 -4.52 -5.36
CA HIS A 226 -7.56 -5.34 -4.23
C HIS A 226 -6.62 -4.62 -3.25
N SER A 227 -6.68 -3.28 -3.16
CA SER A 227 -5.85 -2.49 -2.23
C SER A 227 -6.09 -2.87 -0.77
N TRP A 228 -7.35 -3.12 -0.39
CA TRP A 228 -7.72 -3.60 0.95
C TRP A 228 -7.18 -5.01 1.24
N TYR A 229 -7.23 -5.90 0.23
CA TYR A 229 -6.60 -7.22 0.34
C TYR A 229 -5.08 -7.09 0.49
N PHE A 230 -4.42 -6.25 -0.30
CA PHE A 230 -2.98 -6.00 -0.20
C PHE A 230 -2.59 -5.55 1.21
N ARG A 231 -3.32 -4.56 1.78
CA ARG A 231 -3.11 -4.11 3.15
C ARG A 231 -3.24 -5.26 4.17
N ASN A 232 -4.31 -6.03 4.10
CA ASN A 232 -4.55 -7.13 5.02
C ASN A 232 -3.56 -8.29 4.82
N ALA A 233 -3.08 -8.52 3.61
CA ALA A 233 -2.03 -9.50 3.32
C ALA A 233 -0.68 -9.08 3.94
N LEU A 234 -0.33 -7.79 3.93
CA LEU A 234 0.82 -7.25 4.65
C LEU A 234 0.69 -7.47 6.16
N VAL A 235 -0.49 -7.22 6.73
CA VAL A 235 -0.78 -7.50 8.14
C VAL A 235 -0.54 -8.98 8.46
N ARG A 236 -1.09 -9.90 7.66
CA ARG A 236 -0.95 -11.35 7.89
C ARG A 236 0.47 -11.86 7.68
N ALA A 237 1.23 -11.28 6.76
CA ALA A 237 2.63 -11.63 6.54
C ALA A 237 3.52 -11.26 7.74
N ASN A 238 3.09 -10.30 8.57
CA ASN A 238 3.86 -9.75 9.69
C ASN A 238 3.25 -10.03 11.07
N TYR A 239 2.16 -10.79 11.14
CA TYR A 239 1.53 -11.13 12.41
C TYR A 239 1.93 -12.53 12.88
N HIS A 240 2.40 -12.60 14.12
CA HIS A 240 2.76 -13.83 14.80
C HIS A 240 2.29 -13.76 16.25
N ASN A 241 1.62 -14.82 16.74
CA ASN A 241 1.14 -14.93 18.11
C ASN A 241 1.23 -16.38 18.60
N ILE A 242 2.31 -16.70 19.32
CA ILE A 242 2.58 -18.06 19.81
C ILE A 242 1.45 -18.55 20.73
N ALA A 243 0.94 -17.69 21.61
CA ALA A 243 -0.10 -18.06 22.56
C ALA A 243 -1.43 -18.47 21.88
N LYS A 244 -1.69 -17.91 20.70
CA LYS A 244 -2.86 -18.26 19.85
C LYS A 244 -2.52 -19.34 18.82
N GLY A 245 -1.28 -19.82 18.73
CA GLY A 245 -0.85 -20.78 17.71
C GLY A 245 -0.87 -20.22 16.30
N ILE A 246 -0.70 -18.90 16.14
CA ILE A 246 -0.77 -18.21 14.84
C ILE A 246 0.65 -17.85 14.42
N ASP A 247 1.04 -18.31 13.21
CA ASP A 247 2.33 -18.00 12.60
C ASP A 247 2.19 -17.00 11.44
N TYR A 248 3.32 -16.42 11.03
CA TYR A 248 3.42 -15.57 9.85
C TYR A 248 2.78 -16.26 8.64
N THR A 249 1.98 -15.50 7.89
CA THR A 249 1.21 -16.08 6.77
C THR A 249 1.45 -15.28 5.48
N PRO A 250 2.64 -15.39 4.86
CA PRO A 250 3.02 -14.63 3.67
C PRO A 250 2.27 -15.05 2.41
N ILE A 251 1.68 -16.26 2.38
CA ILE A 251 1.02 -16.83 1.20
C ILE A 251 -0.06 -15.91 0.58
N TYR A 252 -0.74 -15.10 1.38
CA TYR A 252 -1.74 -14.16 0.86
C TYR A 252 -1.09 -13.04 0.04
N LEU A 253 0.03 -12.50 0.52
CA LEU A 253 0.80 -11.48 -0.21
C LEU A 253 1.50 -12.08 -1.43
N GLU A 254 1.97 -13.33 -1.34
CA GLU A 254 2.51 -14.07 -2.49
C GLU A 254 1.47 -14.22 -3.59
N ARG A 255 0.22 -14.58 -3.27
CA ARG A 255 -0.89 -14.66 -4.24
C ARG A 255 -1.16 -13.32 -4.92
N PHE A 256 -1.13 -12.22 -4.17
CA PHE A 256 -1.27 -10.90 -4.73
C PHE A 256 -0.16 -10.62 -5.76
N PHE A 257 1.10 -10.88 -5.43
CA PHE A 257 2.21 -10.66 -6.36
C PHE A 257 2.22 -11.64 -7.53
N ARG A 258 1.76 -12.88 -7.36
CA ARG A 258 1.58 -13.84 -8.47
C ARG A 258 0.56 -13.34 -9.49
N ASN A 259 -0.56 -12.83 -9.00
CA ASN A 259 -1.56 -12.21 -9.88
C ASN A 259 -1.00 -10.96 -10.56
N LEU A 260 -0.28 -10.11 -9.81
CA LEU A 260 0.29 -8.87 -10.32
C LEU A 260 1.34 -9.10 -11.41
N LEU A 261 2.30 -9.97 -11.16
CA LEU A 261 3.49 -10.11 -12.02
C LEU A 261 3.36 -11.19 -13.08
N PHE A 262 2.54 -12.20 -12.84
CA PHE A 262 2.45 -13.37 -13.73
C PHE A 262 1.04 -13.61 -14.27
N GLY A 263 0.07 -12.74 -13.95
CA GLY A 263 -1.31 -12.86 -14.42
C GLY A 263 -2.01 -14.12 -13.91
N GLU A 264 -1.55 -14.71 -12.80
CA GLU A 264 -2.23 -15.82 -12.15
C GLU A 264 -3.59 -15.36 -11.62
N GLN A 265 -4.52 -16.30 -11.41
CA GLN A 265 -5.91 -15.98 -11.05
C GLN A 265 -6.25 -16.52 -9.66
N TRP A 266 -5.40 -16.19 -8.67
CA TRP A 266 -5.69 -16.50 -7.26
C TRP A 266 -6.85 -15.66 -6.75
N ASP A 267 -7.73 -16.28 -5.96
CA ASP A 267 -8.86 -15.57 -5.35
C ASP A 267 -8.36 -14.67 -4.20
N LEU A 268 -8.54 -13.35 -4.36
CA LEU A 268 -8.06 -12.33 -3.43
C LEU A 268 -9.21 -11.80 -2.56
N ARG A 269 -9.74 -12.64 -1.66
CA ARG A 269 -10.85 -12.28 -0.77
C ARG A 269 -10.39 -12.03 0.65
N ASN A 270 -10.74 -10.87 1.20
CA ASN A 270 -10.38 -10.47 2.56
C ASN A 270 -10.86 -11.43 3.64
N ARG A 271 -12.01 -12.09 3.46
CA ARG A 271 -12.55 -13.05 4.42
C ARG A 271 -11.60 -14.22 4.75
N TYR A 272 -10.69 -14.58 3.84
CA TYR A 272 -9.73 -15.65 4.08
C TYR A 272 -8.53 -15.22 4.94
N LEU A 273 -8.37 -13.91 5.18
CA LEU A 273 -7.24 -13.36 5.91
C LEU A 273 -7.49 -13.26 7.42
N HIS A 274 -8.72 -13.46 7.88
CA HIS A 274 -9.03 -13.47 9.31
C HIS A 274 -8.30 -14.59 10.05
N ILE A 275 -7.82 -14.30 11.26
CA ILE A 275 -7.12 -15.29 12.10
C ILE A 275 -8.08 -16.38 12.65
N HIS A 276 -9.36 -16.03 12.85
CA HIS A 276 -10.42 -16.96 13.22
C HIS A 276 -11.59 -16.79 12.25
N PRO A 277 -11.54 -17.43 11.08
CA PRO A 277 -12.63 -17.35 10.12
C PRO A 277 -13.90 -17.93 10.75
N THR A 278 -15.02 -17.23 10.61
CA THR A 278 -16.33 -17.78 11.01
C THR A 278 -16.62 -19.08 10.25
N ALA A 279 -17.49 -19.95 10.78
CA ALA A 279 -17.82 -21.23 10.14
C ALA A 279 -18.29 -21.08 8.68
N GLU A 280 -18.91 -19.95 8.33
CA GLU A 280 -19.31 -19.60 6.96
C GLU A 280 -18.11 -19.31 6.04
N TRP A 281 -16.94 -18.98 6.60
CA TRP A 281 -15.72 -18.62 5.87
C TRP A 281 -14.64 -19.71 5.96
N SER A 282 -14.90 -20.78 6.69
CA SER A 282 -13.95 -21.89 6.95
C SER A 282 -13.65 -22.76 5.74
N VAL A 283 -14.44 -22.66 4.65
CA VAL A 283 -14.12 -23.31 3.38
C VAL A 283 -12.99 -22.52 2.70
N GLN A 284 -11.76 -22.74 3.15
CA GLN A 284 -10.59 -22.23 2.44
C GLN A 284 -10.52 -22.93 1.07
N PRO A 285 -10.43 -22.17 -0.03
CA PRO A 285 -10.12 -22.79 -1.32
C PRO A 285 -8.77 -23.47 -1.19
N ASN A 286 -8.64 -24.63 -1.86
CA ASN A 286 -7.40 -25.39 -1.87
C ASN A 286 -6.21 -24.44 -2.12
N LEU A 287 -5.31 -24.33 -1.14
CA LEU A 287 -4.22 -23.35 -1.12
C LEU A 287 -3.28 -23.42 -2.33
N ASN A 288 -3.41 -24.45 -3.15
CA ASN A 288 -2.52 -24.78 -4.26
C ASN A 288 -3.13 -24.59 -5.66
N THR A 289 -4.36 -24.07 -5.80
CA THR A 289 -5.01 -23.97 -7.12
C THR A 289 -5.58 -22.55 -7.35
N PRO A 290 -5.24 -21.88 -8.47
CA PRO A 290 -5.90 -20.63 -8.87
C PRO A 290 -7.38 -20.87 -9.16
N THR A 291 -8.26 -20.03 -8.63
CA THR A 291 -9.71 -20.16 -8.85
C THR A 291 -10.21 -19.16 -9.90
N ARG A 292 -11.00 -19.66 -10.85
CA ARG A 292 -11.77 -18.84 -11.80
C ARG A 292 -13.10 -18.46 -11.13
N THR A 293 -13.20 -17.29 -10.49
CA THR A 293 -14.47 -16.88 -9.89
C THR A 293 -14.81 -15.42 -10.21
N ARG A 294 -16.10 -15.21 -10.47
CA ARG A 294 -16.77 -13.93 -10.69
C ARG A 294 -16.68 -13.10 -9.39
N GLN A 295 -16.14 -11.90 -9.48
CA GLN A 295 -15.96 -11.00 -8.33
C GLN A 295 -17.32 -10.42 -7.89
N GLU A 296 -17.67 -10.63 -6.63
CA GLU A 296 -18.64 -9.78 -5.92
C GLU A 296 -17.86 -8.77 -5.07
N PRO A 297 -18.27 -7.50 -5.01
CA PRO A 297 -17.56 -6.50 -4.20
C PRO A 297 -17.72 -6.81 -2.70
N ASP A 298 -16.59 -6.97 -2.02
CA ASP A 298 -16.57 -7.04 -0.56
C ASP A 298 -17.06 -5.70 0.03
N LYS A 299 -17.98 -5.73 0.98
CA LYS A 299 -18.38 -4.55 1.77
C LYS A 299 -17.28 -4.27 2.80
N TYR A 300 -16.63 -3.12 2.67
CA TYR A 300 -15.56 -2.70 3.57
C TYR A 300 -16.10 -2.09 4.86
N PRO A 301 -15.59 -2.49 6.05
CA PRO A 301 -15.86 -1.76 7.28
C PRO A 301 -15.05 -0.46 7.32
N THR A 302 -15.68 0.62 7.70
CA THR A 302 -15.02 1.88 7.99
C THR A 302 -14.07 1.74 9.19
N SER A 303 -12.78 2.00 9.00
CA SER A 303 -11.84 2.05 10.12
C SER A 303 -12.03 3.35 10.88
N THR A 304 -12.40 3.26 12.14
CA THR A 304 -12.48 4.43 13.02
C THR A 304 -11.07 4.91 13.34
N ARG A 305 -10.73 6.12 12.92
CA ARG A 305 -9.54 6.86 13.38
C ARG A 305 -9.63 7.06 14.89
N GLN A 306 -8.87 6.32 15.67
CA GLN A 306 -8.58 6.67 17.05
C GLN A 306 -7.09 6.49 17.31
N ALA A 307 -6.34 7.59 17.26
CA ALA A 307 -5.05 7.68 17.91
C ALA A 307 -5.27 7.68 19.42
N GLN A 308 -5.05 6.55 20.09
CA GLN A 308 -5.03 6.52 21.55
C GLN A 308 -3.59 6.67 22.02
N ASN A 309 -3.32 7.76 22.76
CA ASN A 309 -2.17 7.89 23.62
C ASN A 309 -2.23 6.78 24.69
N SER A 310 -1.32 5.82 24.63
CA SER A 310 -1.19 4.80 25.67
C SER A 310 0.07 5.03 26.50
N PRO A 311 0.01 4.77 27.83
CA PRO A 311 1.13 4.98 28.74
C PRO A 311 2.23 3.93 28.52
N HIS A 312 3.45 4.30 28.93
CA HIS A 312 4.69 3.52 28.86
C HIS A 312 4.54 2.03 29.20
N HIS A 313 4.90 1.17 28.24
CA HIS A 313 5.19 -0.23 28.50
C HIS A 313 6.68 -0.55 28.35
N PRO A 314 7.20 -1.54 29.10
CA PRO A 314 8.63 -1.80 29.21
C PRO A 314 9.25 -2.33 27.90
N LYS A 315 10.51 -1.99 27.69
CA LYS A 315 11.34 -2.32 26.53
C LYS A 315 11.30 -3.82 26.19
N GLN A 316 10.54 -4.21 25.16
CA GLN A 316 10.68 -5.51 24.51
C GLN A 316 11.62 -5.40 23.32
N LYS A 317 12.60 -6.31 23.24
CA LYS A 317 13.55 -6.44 22.12
C LYS A 317 12.79 -6.86 20.86
N TYR A 318 12.82 -6.04 19.82
CA TYR A 318 12.13 -6.26 18.58
C TYR A 318 12.92 -7.16 17.62
N LEU A 319 12.18 -8.00 16.88
CA LEU A 319 12.72 -8.95 15.93
C LEU A 319 13.07 -8.28 14.61
N LEU A 320 14.31 -7.87 14.44
CA LEU A 320 14.94 -7.88 13.11
C LEU A 320 14.96 -9.32 12.59
N THR A 321 14.96 -9.53 11.28
CA THR A 321 15.23 -10.86 10.74
C THR A 321 16.47 -11.43 11.43
N GLU A 322 16.58 -12.73 11.55
CA GLU A 322 17.73 -13.38 12.27
C GLU A 322 19.09 -12.83 11.81
N LYS A 323 19.24 -12.57 10.50
CA LYS A 323 20.43 -11.90 9.93
C LYS A 323 20.63 -10.46 10.38
N GLY A 324 19.55 -9.73 10.65
CA GLY A 324 19.63 -8.36 11.17
C GLY A 324 20.12 -8.30 12.61
N LYS A 325 19.76 -9.31 13.44
CA LYS A 325 20.26 -9.45 14.81
C LYS A 325 21.76 -9.77 14.84
N GLU A 326 22.21 -10.74 14.03
CA GLU A 326 23.62 -11.12 13.95
C GLU A 326 24.53 -9.98 13.49
N ARG A 327 24.03 -9.07 12.64
CA ARG A 327 24.82 -7.91 12.18
C ARG A 327 24.92 -6.82 13.24
N LEU A 328 23.86 -6.55 14.00
CA LEU A 328 23.88 -5.61 15.12
C LEU A 328 24.85 -6.07 16.21
N GLU A 329 24.86 -7.36 16.53
CA GLU A 329 25.79 -7.93 17.50
C GLU A 329 27.26 -7.86 17.03
N ARG A 330 27.52 -7.94 15.72
CA ARG A 330 28.87 -7.78 15.14
C ARG A 330 29.35 -6.33 15.09
N GLU A 331 28.46 -5.36 14.93
CA GLU A 331 28.82 -3.93 14.92
C GLU A 331 29.05 -3.41 16.34
N ASP A 332 28.24 -3.82 17.31
CA ASP A 332 28.49 -3.53 18.74
C ASP A 332 29.79 -4.11 19.24
N SER A 333 30.17 -5.31 18.77
CA SER A 333 31.46 -5.93 19.13
C SER A 333 32.69 -5.19 18.57
N LYS A 334 32.52 -4.40 17.48
CA LYS A 334 33.59 -3.59 16.88
C LYS A 334 33.79 -2.22 17.53
N GLN A 335 32.79 -1.71 18.25
CA GLN A 335 32.89 -0.43 18.96
C GLN A 335 33.59 -0.55 20.31
N PHE A 336 33.74 -1.76 20.87
CA PHE A 336 34.44 -2.01 22.13
C PHE A 336 35.91 -2.42 21.97
N THR A 337 36.44 -2.37 20.74
CA THR A 337 37.84 -2.74 20.44
C THR A 337 38.60 -1.60 19.74
N LYS A 338 38.38 -0.36 20.17
CA LYS A 338 39.25 0.78 19.84
C LYS A 338 39.44 1.66 21.06
#